data_ea6ccae94919ad5901c240cdf6cdd1da
#
_entry.id   ea6ccae94919ad5901c240cdf6cdd1da
#
_cell.length_a   1.000
_cell.length_b   1.000
_cell.length_c   1.000
_cell.angle_alpha   90.00
_cell.angle_beta   90.00
_cell.angle_gamma   90.00
#
_symmetry.space_group_name_H-M   'P 1'
#
loop_
_entity.id
_entity.type
_entity.pdbx_description
1 polymer ?
#
loop_
_entity_poly.entity_id
_entity_poly.type
_entity_poly.pdbx_seq_one_letter_code
_entity_poly.pdbx_strand_id
1 'polypeptide(L)'
;MSRKEQKKAAQTKASRMKMARFGGLALIILIVIIGLIAWSNSGESAVSETAVLAPPHLDGPADAPVKIIEYADLTCSSCRQWHNMGIKEQLQADFGDQISFEYRHFPVITAASPRWAEAAQCAAEQDLFWPFHDYVYENFEPYPTVNDARLQEIAAAIGLESEPFESCLAAGRYDKFIGDAIQRAQSDGARGTPTFLINGQQVFPSYEAMSAAINLLLGS
;
A
#
# COMPACT_ATOMS: atom_id res chain seq x y z
N MET A 1 -60.43 49.84 34.54
CA MET A 1 -59.74 48.54 34.41
C MET A 1 -59.74 47.83 35.73
N SER A 2 -60.35 46.64 35.77
CA SER A 2 -60.49 45.85 37.00
C SER A 2 -59.15 45.22 37.43
N ARG A 3 -58.93 45.06 38.72
CA ARG A 3 -57.68 44.34 39.28
C ARG A 3 -57.46 42.94 38.66
N LYS A 4 -58.55 42.31 38.19
CA LYS A 4 -58.48 41.00 37.46
C LYS A 4 -57.85 41.10 36.08
N GLU A 5 -58.13 42.19 35.36
CA GLU A 5 -57.61 42.44 33.99
C GLU A 5 -56.10 42.76 34.06
N GLN A 6 -55.68 43.51 35.05
CA GLN A 6 -54.26 43.82 35.25
C GLN A 6 -53.44 42.58 35.60
N LYS A 7 -53.96 41.63 36.41
CA LYS A 7 -53.32 40.37 36.73
C LYS A 7 -53.24 39.45 35.49
N LYS A 8 -54.29 39.43 34.65
CA LYS A 8 -54.29 38.60 33.43
C LYS A 8 -53.30 39.13 32.38
N ALA A 9 -53.21 40.48 32.24
CA ALA A 9 -52.24 41.09 31.35
C ALA A 9 -50.76 40.88 31.79
N ALA A 10 -50.50 40.90 33.12
CA ALA A 10 -49.17 40.61 33.68
C ALA A 10 -48.77 39.14 33.51
N GLN A 11 -49.71 38.20 33.68
CA GLN A 11 -49.47 36.78 33.47
C GLN A 11 -49.17 36.44 31.99
N THR A 12 -49.93 37.05 31.04
CA THR A 12 -49.68 36.84 29.61
C THR A 12 -48.35 37.45 29.17
N LYS A 13 -47.92 38.57 29.76
CA LYS A 13 -46.63 39.20 29.46
C LYS A 13 -45.45 38.35 30.00
N ALA A 14 -45.61 37.77 31.21
CA ALA A 14 -44.61 36.90 31.82
C ALA A 14 -44.46 35.56 31.07
N SER A 15 -45.56 34.97 30.58
CA SER A 15 -45.52 33.73 29.80
C SER A 15 -44.91 33.94 28.42
N ARG A 16 -45.20 35.07 27.75
CA ARG A 16 -44.56 35.42 26.48
C ARG A 16 -43.05 35.65 26.61
N MET A 17 -42.62 36.26 27.71
CA MET A 17 -41.21 36.52 28.00
C MET A 17 -40.44 35.22 28.32
N LYS A 18 -41.08 34.27 29.01
CA LYS A 18 -40.51 32.93 29.25
C LYS A 18 -40.39 32.13 27.94
N MET A 19 -41.44 32.12 27.12
CA MET A 19 -41.41 31.42 25.81
C MET A 19 -40.36 32.02 24.85
N ALA A 20 -40.17 33.35 24.85
CA ALA A 20 -39.13 34.00 24.03
C ALA A 20 -37.71 33.67 24.52
N ARG A 21 -37.52 33.53 25.85
CA ARG A 21 -36.21 33.11 26.43
C ARG A 21 -35.90 31.64 26.14
N PHE A 22 -36.87 30.73 26.25
CA PHE A 22 -36.65 29.29 25.94
C PHE A 22 -36.54 29.06 24.42
N GLY A 23 -37.27 29.80 23.58
CA GLY A 23 -37.13 29.75 22.13
C GLY A 23 -35.78 30.26 21.65
N GLY A 24 -35.25 31.34 22.25
CA GLY A 24 -33.91 31.85 21.93
C GLY A 24 -32.81 30.88 22.32
N LEU A 25 -32.92 30.23 23.49
CA LEU A 25 -31.93 29.24 23.94
C LEU A 25 -31.91 27.97 23.07
N ALA A 26 -33.12 27.50 22.67
CA ALA A 26 -33.24 26.35 21.76
C ALA A 26 -32.62 26.62 20.38
N LEU A 27 -32.82 27.86 19.87
CA LEU A 27 -32.26 28.27 18.57
C LEU A 27 -30.71 28.35 18.61
N ILE A 28 -30.15 28.86 19.73
CA ILE A 28 -28.69 28.90 19.94
C ILE A 28 -28.11 27.47 20.02
N ILE A 29 -28.78 26.58 20.76
CA ILE A 29 -28.33 25.16 20.86
C ILE A 29 -28.39 24.51 19.49
N LEU A 30 -29.43 24.75 18.70
CA LEU A 30 -29.55 24.20 17.35
C LEU A 30 -28.43 24.71 16.42
N ILE A 31 -28.10 26.00 16.49
CA ILE A 31 -27.00 26.59 15.70
C ILE A 31 -25.66 26.01 16.13
N VAL A 32 -25.43 25.81 17.43
CA VAL A 32 -24.20 25.20 17.93
C VAL A 32 -24.08 23.73 17.51
N ILE A 33 -25.19 22.97 17.55
CA ILE A 33 -25.20 21.58 17.08
C ILE A 33 -24.95 21.51 15.58
N ILE A 34 -25.60 22.37 14.78
CA ILE A 34 -25.34 22.44 13.33
C ILE A 34 -23.91 22.86 13.05
N GLY A 35 -23.37 23.82 13.81
CA GLY A 35 -21.98 24.25 13.71
C GLY A 35 -20.98 23.13 14.07
N LEU A 36 -21.26 22.35 15.11
CA LEU A 36 -20.46 21.20 15.51
C LEU A 36 -20.52 20.05 14.48
N ILE A 37 -21.72 19.78 13.93
CA ILE A 37 -21.89 18.79 12.87
C ILE A 37 -21.18 19.27 11.60
N ALA A 38 -21.30 20.53 11.22
CA ALA A 38 -20.59 21.09 10.07
C ALA A 38 -19.07 21.08 10.29
N TRP A 39 -18.59 21.34 11.51
CA TRP A 39 -17.17 21.28 11.83
C TRP A 39 -16.65 19.83 11.89
N SER A 40 -17.42 18.91 12.43
CA SER A 40 -17.05 17.48 12.40
C SER A 40 -17.05 16.90 10.98
N ASN A 41 -17.91 17.43 10.08
CA ASN A 41 -17.92 17.03 8.66
C ASN A 41 -16.92 17.80 7.79
N SER A 42 -16.39 18.94 8.24
CA SER A 42 -15.39 19.70 7.47
C SER A 42 -13.95 19.21 7.72
N GLY A 43 -13.75 18.23 8.61
CA GLY A 43 -12.47 17.57 8.85
C GLY A 43 -12.20 16.38 7.90
N GLU A 44 -13.20 15.94 7.17
CA GLU A 44 -13.07 14.95 6.09
C GLU A 44 -13.01 15.72 4.76
N SER A 45 -11.86 16.36 4.53
CA SER A 45 -11.43 16.51 3.16
C SER A 45 -11.45 15.10 2.60
N ALA A 46 -12.46 14.80 1.76
CA ALA A 46 -12.38 13.71 0.82
C ALA A 46 -11.16 14.03 -0.08
N VAL A 47 -9.96 13.72 0.42
CA VAL A 47 -8.90 13.31 -0.45
C VAL A 47 -9.53 12.14 -1.16
N SER A 48 -9.92 12.36 -2.41
CA SER A 48 -10.14 11.28 -3.37
C SER A 48 -8.81 10.53 -3.38
N GLU A 49 -8.72 9.59 -2.43
CA GLU A 49 -7.65 8.62 -2.37
C GLU A 49 -7.91 7.68 -3.55
N THR A 50 -7.56 8.16 -4.73
CA THR A 50 -7.23 7.28 -5.83
C THR A 50 -6.10 6.44 -5.25
N ALA A 51 -6.46 5.27 -4.72
CA ALA A 51 -5.48 4.26 -4.37
C ALA A 51 -4.56 4.17 -5.58
N VAL A 52 -3.29 4.54 -5.41
CA VAL A 52 -2.31 4.37 -6.47
C VAL A 52 -2.28 2.88 -6.70
N LEU A 53 -2.99 2.43 -7.74
CA LEU A 53 -2.97 1.04 -8.18
C LEU A 53 -1.60 0.87 -8.84
N ALA A 54 -0.63 0.44 -8.05
CA ALA A 54 0.63 0.04 -8.60
C ALA A 54 0.38 -1.18 -9.51
N PRO A 55 0.89 -1.15 -10.74
CA PRO A 55 0.78 -2.30 -11.64
C PRO A 55 1.45 -3.51 -11.00
N PRO A 56 0.95 -4.73 -11.25
CA PRO A 56 1.63 -5.93 -10.81
C PRO A 56 3.01 -6.00 -11.45
N HIS A 57 4.04 -6.35 -10.67
CA HIS A 57 5.38 -6.58 -11.18
C HIS A 57 5.46 -7.99 -11.74
N LEU A 58 4.92 -8.14 -12.95
CA LEU A 58 4.88 -9.41 -13.67
C LEU A 58 6.15 -9.62 -14.49
N ASP A 59 6.59 -10.86 -14.50
CA ASP A 59 7.59 -11.38 -15.43
C ASP A 59 7.06 -12.68 -16.04
N GLY A 60 6.77 -12.65 -17.33
CA GLY A 60 6.04 -13.67 -18.07
C GLY A 60 4.61 -13.23 -18.45
N PRO A 61 3.87 -14.09 -19.16
CA PRO A 61 2.53 -13.77 -19.66
C PRO A 61 1.52 -13.56 -18.52
N ALA A 62 0.71 -12.50 -18.62
CA ALA A 62 -0.32 -12.21 -17.62
C ALA A 62 -1.44 -13.28 -17.55
N ASP A 63 -1.63 -14.03 -18.64
CA ASP A 63 -2.60 -15.11 -18.80
C ASP A 63 -1.99 -16.51 -18.64
N ALA A 64 -0.73 -16.61 -18.20
CA ALA A 64 -0.10 -17.89 -17.90
C ALA A 64 -0.97 -18.77 -16.99
N PRO A 65 -1.11 -20.07 -17.28
CA PRO A 65 -1.93 -21.00 -16.49
C PRO A 65 -1.40 -21.19 -15.06
N VAL A 66 -0.10 -21.02 -14.84
CA VAL A 66 0.51 -21.12 -13.52
C VAL A 66 1.09 -19.77 -13.11
N LYS A 67 0.56 -19.23 -12.03
CA LYS A 67 1.01 -17.95 -11.46
C LYS A 67 1.81 -18.18 -10.19
N ILE A 68 3.03 -17.65 -10.17
CA ILE A 68 3.96 -17.73 -9.06
C ILE A 68 4.04 -16.35 -8.43
N ILE A 69 3.56 -16.21 -7.20
CA ILE A 69 3.67 -14.97 -6.43
C ILE A 69 4.84 -15.11 -5.47
N GLU A 70 5.75 -14.15 -5.52
CA GLU A 70 6.83 -14.00 -4.54
C GLU A 70 6.53 -12.83 -3.62
N TYR A 71 6.33 -13.09 -2.32
CA TYR A 71 6.36 -12.08 -1.28
C TYR A 71 7.78 -11.92 -0.78
N ALA A 72 8.39 -10.77 -1.06
CA ALA A 72 9.80 -10.54 -0.79
C ALA A 72 10.11 -9.14 -0.25
N ASP A 73 11.31 -9.00 0.26
CA ASP A 73 11.88 -7.78 0.81
C ASP A 73 13.26 -7.56 0.21
N LEU A 74 13.49 -6.42 -0.40
CA LEU A 74 14.77 -6.07 -1.04
C LEU A 74 15.96 -6.05 -0.08
N THR A 75 15.70 -5.99 1.24
CA THR A 75 16.76 -6.07 2.26
C THR A 75 16.97 -7.47 2.79
N CYS A 76 16.17 -8.46 2.35
CA CYS A 76 16.21 -9.81 2.88
C CYS A 76 17.35 -10.63 2.28
N SER A 77 18.22 -11.17 3.14
CA SER A 77 19.33 -12.03 2.71
C SER A 77 18.87 -13.33 2.03
N SER A 78 17.77 -13.92 2.51
CA SER A 78 17.22 -15.15 1.93
C SER A 78 16.58 -14.91 0.56
N CYS A 79 15.92 -13.77 0.34
CA CYS A 79 15.40 -13.38 -0.97
C CYS A 79 16.54 -13.19 -1.97
N ARG A 80 17.57 -12.44 -1.57
CA ARG A 80 18.78 -12.25 -2.37
C ARG A 80 19.46 -13.58 -2.70
N GLN A 81 19.57 -14.49 -1.72
CA GLN A 81 20.16 -15.82 -1.95
C GLN A 81 19.34 -16.60 -2.97
N TRP A 82 18.01 -16.62 -2.85
CA TRP A 82 17.11 -17.30 -3.79
C TRP A 82 17.26 -16.74 -5.22
N HIS A 83 17.28 -15.42 -5.36
CA HIS A 83 17.54 -14.74 -6.63
C HIS A 83 18.87 -15.18 -7.24
N ASN A 84 19.96 -15.10 -6.46
CA ASN A 84 21.30 -15.45 -6.92
C ASN A 84 21.51 -16.96 -7.24
N MET A 85 20.59 -17.82 -6.79
CA MET A 85 20.59 -19.24 -7.19
C MET A 85 20.04 -19.46 -8.60
N GLY A 86 19.45 -18.44 -9.25
CA GLY A 86 18.93 -18.52 -10.60
C GLY A 86 17.72 -19.45 -10.74
N ILE A 87 16.94 -19.65 -9.65
CA ILE A 87 15.80 -20.59 -9.66
C ILE A 87 14.69 -20.07 -10.57
N LYS A 88 14.44 -18.76 -10.56
CA LYS A 88 13.44 -18.14 -11.45
C LYS A 88 13.77 -18.38 -12.92
N GLU A 89 15.01 -18.13 -13.31
CA GLU A 89 15.52 -18.29 -14.67
C GLU A 89 15.44 -19.74 -15.11
N GLN A 90 15.76 -20.69 -14.22
CA GLN A 90 15.62 -22.13 -14.51
C GLN A 90 14.16 -22.51 -14.75
N LEU A 91 13.24 -22.07 -13.91
CA LEU A 91 11.81 -22.34 -14.06
C LEU A 91 11.27 -21.71 -15.36
N GLN A 92 11.69 -20.48 -15.68
CA GLN A 92 11.32 -19.82 -16.93
C GLN A 92 11.88 -20.55 -18.16
N ALA A 93 13.10 -21.07 -18.09
CA ALA A 93 13.69 -21.85 -19.18
C ALA A 93 12.94 -23.17 -19.44
N ASP A 94 12.45 -23.83 -18.35
CA ASP A 94 11.80 -25.14 -18.47
C ASP A 94 10.30 -25.04 -18.83
N PHE A 95 9.61 -24.01 -18.34
CA PHE A 95 8.16 -23.91 -18.46
C PHE A 95 7.69 -22.79 -19.42
N GLY A 96 8.57 -21.84 -19.77
CA GLY A 96 8.30 -20.77 -20.74
C GLY A 96 7.02 -20.00 -20.42
N ASP A 97 6.19 -19.83 -21.43
CA ASP A 97 4.92 -19.07 -21.35
C ASP A 97 3.84 -19.74 -20.47
N GLN A 98 4.09 -20.92 -19.93
CA GLN A 98 3.16 -21.60 -19.03
C GLN A 98 3.18 -21.06 -17.60
N ILE A 99 4.18 -20.27 -17.26
CA ILE A 99 4.34 -19.67 -15.95
C ILE A 99 4.49 -18.15 -16.03
N SER A 100 4.06 -17.45 -14.99
CA SER A 100 4.40 -16.05 -14.76
C SER A 100 4.80 -15.83 -13.31
N PHE A 101 5.79 -14.97 -13.09
CA PHE A 101 6.16 -14.49 -11.77
C PHE A 101 5.51 -13.15 -11.49
N GLU A 102 5.03 -12.95 -10.25
CA GLU A 102 4.57 -11.68 -9.72
C GLU A 102 5.32 -11.39 -8.43
N TYR A 103 6.14 -10.34 -8.43
CA TYR A 103 6.74 -9.85 -7.19
C TYR A 103 5.75 -9.01 -6.40
N ARG A 104 5.66 -9.26 -5.11
CA ARG A 104 4.86 -8.48 -4.16
C ARG A 104 5.69 -8.06 -2.97
N HIS A 105 5.66 -6.78 -2.66
CA HIS A 105 6.36 -6.24 -1.51
C HIS A 105 5.86 -6.82 -0.18
N PHE A 106 6.81 -7.27 0.65
CA PHE A 106 6.60 -7.59 2.05
C PHE A 106 7.77 -7.03 2.89
N PRO A 107 7.87 -5.70 3.02
CA PRO A 107 9.04 -5.00 3.55
C PRO A 107 9.05 -4.98 5.09
N VAL A 108 9.47 -6.09 5.71
CA VAL A 108 9.40 -6.32 7.17
C VAL A 108 10.73 -6.67 7.82
N ILE A 109 11.82 -6.75 7.05
CA ILE A 109 13.10 -7.26 7.55
C ILE A 109 13.89 -6.20 8.31
N THR A 110 13.96 -4.98 7.78
CA THR A 110 14.68 -3.85 8.39
C THR A 110 13.84 -2.59 8.42
N ALA A 111 14.25 -1.60 9.21
CA ALA A 111 13.61 -0.27 9.19
C ALA A 111 13.75 0.44 7.82
N ALA A 112 14.71 0.04 7.00
CA ALA A 112 14.91 0.57 5.65
C ALA A 112 14.05 -0.12 4.59
N SER A 113 13.47 -1.29 4.89
CA SER A 113 12.69 -2.10 3.92
C SER A 113 11.56 -1.32 3.23
N PRO A 114 10.73 -0.52 3.95
CA PRO A 114 9.68 0.25 3.28
C PRO A 114 10.23 1.25 2.27
N ARG A 115 11.35 1.90 2.58
CA ARG A 115 11.97 2.89 1.67
C ARG A 115 12.55 2.22 0.42
N TRP A 116 13.13 1.02 0.54
CA TRP A 116 13.57 0.24 -0.60
C TRP A 116 12.40 -0.19 -1.49
N ALA A 117 11.31 -0.61 -0.88
CA ALA A 117 10.09 -0.98 -1.60
C ALA A 117 9.48 0.23 -2.33
N GLU A 118 9.44 1.40 -1.70
CA GLU A 118 9.00 2.66 -2.31
C GLU A 118 9.88 3.04 -3.50
N ALA A 119 11.19 2.93 -3.36
CA ALA A 119 12.13 3.23 -4.45
C ALA A 119 11.92 2.31 -5.66
N ALA A 120 11.71 1.01 -5.42
CA ALA A 120 11.37 0.06 -6.49
C ALA A 120 10.05 0.41 -7.19
N GLN A 121 9.03 0.88 -6.43
CA GLN A 121 7.79 1.37 -7.01
C GLN A 121 7.98 2.64 -7.85
N CYS A 122 8.82 3.58 -7.39
CA CYS A 122 9.15 4.77 -8.17
C CYS A 122 9.92 4.41 -9.46
N ALA A 123 10.75 3.38 -9.43
CA ALA A 123 11.40 2.84 -10.64
C ALA A 123 10.39 2.19 -11.59
N ALA A 124 9.35 1.54 -11.05
CA ALA A 124 8.28 0.93 -11.84
C ALA A 124 7.46 1.94 -12.65
N GLU A 125 7.39 3.22 -12.25
CA GLU A 125 6.76 4.27 -13.05
C GLU A 125 7.45 4.52 -14.39
N GLN A 126 8.71 4.05 -14.50
CA GLN A 126 9.52 4.12 -15.70
C GLN A 126 9.77 2.73 -16.33
N ASP A 127 8.92 1.74 -15.98
CA ASP A 127 9.05 0.33 -16.41
C ASP A 127 10.38 -0.33 -16.00
N LEU A 128 11.05 0.19 -14.94
CA LEU A 128 12.35 -0.26 -14.48
C LEU A 128 12.30 -0.96 -13.12
N PHE A 129 11.16 -1.58 -12.76
CA PHE A 129 11.05 -2.35 -11.52
C PHE A 129 12.06 -3.49 -11.48
N TRP A 130 12.06 -4.37 -12.47
CA TRP A 130 12.95 -5.53 -12.51
C TRP A 130 14.43 -5.16 -12.59
N PRO A 131 14.85 -4.20 -13.44
CA PRO A 131 16.22 -3.68 -13.40
C PRO A 131 16.64 -3.15 -12.04
N PHE A 132 15.73 -2.46 -11.31
CA PHE A 132 16.00 -1.97 -9.96
C PHE A 132 16.16 -3.12 -8.95
N HIS A 133 15.22 -4.06 -8.97
CA HIS A 133 15.21 -5.25 -8.13
C HIS A 133 16.52 -6.07 -8.29
N ASP A 134 16.87 -6.40 -9.52
CA ASP A 134 18.02 -7.21 -9.86
C ASP A 134 19.32 -6.50 -9.44
N TYR A 135 19.42 -5.20 -9.75
CA TYR A 135 20.59 -4.40 -9.34
C TYR A 135 20.81 -4.42 -7.82
N VAL A 136 19.73 -4.30 -7.03
CA VAL A 136 19.83 -4.33 -5.56
C VAL A 136 20.31 -5.68 -5.08
N TYR A 137 19.78 -6.78 -5.59
CA TYR A 137 20.17 -8.12 -5.16
C TYR A 137 21.57 -8.53 -5.62
N GLU A 138 22.00 -8.05 -6.77
CA GLU A 138 23.31 -8.39 -7.32
C GLU A 138 24.45 -7.57 -6.71
N ASN A 139 24.20 -6.27 -6.42
CA ASN A 139 25.27 -5.32 -6.13
C ASN A 139 25.37 -4.90 -4.66
N PHE A 140 24.35 -5.16 -3.83
CA PHE A 140 24.41 -4.76 -2.42
C PHE A 140 24.51 -5.95 -1.48
N GLU A 141 25.22 -5.73 -0.36
CA GLU A 141 25.26 -6.70 0.73
C GLU A 141 23.87 -6.90 1.36
N PRO A 142 23.62 -8.05 2.02
CA PRO A 142 22.39 -8.26 2.78
C PRO A 142 22.15 -7.13 3.79
N TYR A 143 20.88 -6.77 3.99
CA TYR A 143 20.46 -5.68 4.86
C TYR A 143 21.02 -4.30 4.47
N PRO A 144 20.91 -3.90 3.19
CA PRO A 144 21.50 -2.66 2.74
C PRO A 144 20.84 -1.45 3.41
N THR A 145 21.65 -0.48 3.80
CA THR A 145 21.14 0.82 4.21
C THR A 145 20.65 1.58 2.98
N VAL A 146 19.57 2.36 3.12
CA VAL A 146 19.08 3.24 2.07
C VAL A 146 19.50 4.67 2.37
N ASN A 147 20.01 5.35 1.35
CA ASN A 147 20.27 6.79 1.35
C ASN A 147 20.25 7.32 -0.09
N ASP A 148 20.19 8.63 -0.24
CA ASP A 148 20.05 9.26 -1.55
C ASP A 148 21.20 8.91 -2.51
N ALA A 149 22.42 8.79 -2.01
CA ALA A 149 23.59 8.44 -2.85
C ALA A 149 23.44 7.03 -3.46
N ARG A 150 22.95 6.05 -2.68
CA ARG A 150 22.69 4.71 -3.21
C ARG A 150 21.55 4.69 -4.21
N LEU A 151 20.49 5.44 -3.96
CA LEU A 151 19.36 5.54 -4.89
C LEU A 151 19.78 6.20 -6.21
N GLN A 152 20.62 7.22 -6.15
CA GLN A 152 21.21 7.86 -7.35
C GLN A 152 22.18 6.92 -8.10
N GLU A 153 22.98 6.11 -7.38
CA GLU A 153 23.83 5.08 -7.97
C GLU A 153 23.00 4.09 -8.80
N ILE A 154 21.92 3.57 -8.22
CA ILE A 154 21.01 2.65 -8.93
C ILE A 154 20.38 3.35 -10.13
N ALA A 155 19.82 4.55 -9.93
CA ALA A 155 19.18 5.30 -10.99
C ALA A 155 20.10 5.49 -12.20
N ALA A 156 21.38 5.86 -11.95
CA ALA A 156 22.37 6.02 -13.00
C ALA A 156 22.73 4.68 -13.68
N ALA A 157 22.85 3.60 -12.90
CA ALA A 157 23.27 2.29 -13.41
C ALA A 157 22.21 1.64 -14.31
N ILE A 158 20.92 1.83 -14.00
CA ILE A 158 19.82 1.20 -14.75
C ILE A 158 19.13 2.17 -15.73
N GLY A 159 19.59 3.41 -15.84
CA GLY A 159 19.07 4.40 -16.80
C GLY A 159 17.76 5.05 -16.39
N LEU A 160 17.47 5.16 -15.09
CA LEU A 160 16.33 5.93 -14.56
C LEU A 160 16.51 7.42 -14.85
N GLU A 161 15.43 8.08 -15.23
CA GLU A 161 15.37 9.54 -15.23
C GLU A 161 15.32 10.05 -13.79
N SER A 162 16.36 10.78 -13.35
CA SER A 162 16.57 11.13 -11.95
C SER A 162 15.45 12.01 -11.39
N GLU A 163 15.03 13.06 -12.14
CA GLU A 163 14.06 14.04 -11.64
C GLU A 163 12.67 13.41 -11.36
N PRO A 164 12.04 12.60 -12.25
CA PRO A 164 10.81 11.89 -11.92
C PRO A 164 10.95 10.93 -10.74
N PHE A 165 12.06 10.20 -10.68
CA PHE A 165 12.34 9.25 -9.60
C PHE A 165 12.46 9.93 -8.23
N GLU A 166 13.27 10.99 -8.15
CA GLU A 166 13.46 11.78 -6.92
C GLU A 166 12.16 12.47 -6.47
N SER A 167 11.38 13.01 -7.43
CA SER A 167 10.07 13.61 -7.17
C SER A 167 9.07 12.59 -6.60
N CYS A 168 9.04 11.39 -7.14
CA CYS A 168 8.22 10.28 -6.63
C CYS A 168 8.57 9.95 -5.17
N LEU A 169 9.87 9.79 -4.90
CA LEU A 169 10.39 9.47 -3.57
C LEU A 169 10.16 10.59 -2.54
N ALA A 170 10.33 11.86 -2.95
CA ALA A 170 10.10 13.00 -2.08
C ALA A 170 8.63 13.22 -1.73
N ALA A 171 7.74 12.80 -2.62
CA ALA A 171 6.29 12.89 -2.42
C ALA A 171 5.73 11.77 -1.52
N GLY A 172 6.51 10.72 -1.20
CA GLY A 172 6.01 9.54 -0.49
C GLY A 172 4.85 8.85 -1.22
N ARG A 173 4.92 8.86 -2.56
CA ARG A 173 3.78 8.50 -3.44
C ARG A 173 3.22 7.10 -3.15
N TYR A 174 4.07 6.19 -2.71
CA TYR A 174 3.73 4.80 -2.46
C TYR A 174 3.68 4.40 -0.99
N ASP A 175 3.84 5.34 -0.04
CA ASP A 175 3.85 5.03 1.40
C ASP A 175 2.64 4.21 1.83
N LYS A 176 1.44 4.62 1.42
CA LYS A 176 0.22 3.89 1.73
C LYS A 176 0.16 2.53 1.04
N PHE A 177 0.54 2.46 -0.24
CA PHE A 177 0.57 1.20 -0.99
C PHE A 177 1.50 0.19 -0.32
N ILE A 178 2.67 0.61 0.12
CA ILE A 178 3.66 -0.23 0.82
C ILE A 178 3.14 -0.65 2.20
N GLY A 179 2.50 0.25 2.94
CA GLY A 179 1.85 -0.08 4.21
C GLY A 179 0.75 -1.16 4.04
N ASP A 180 -0.09 -1.03 3.02
CA ASP A 180 -1.13 -2.00 2.69
C ASP A 180 -0.55 -3.33 2.18
N ALA A 181 0.62 -3.32 1.52
CA ALA A 181 1.27 -4.51 1.02
C ALA A 181 1.64 -5.49 2.14
N ILE A 182 2.05 -4.99 3.30
CA ILE A 182 2.34 -5.81 4.48
C ILE A 182 1.08 -6.57 4.94
N GLN A 183 -0.04 -5.88 5.00
CA GLN A 183 -1.31 -6.50 5.42
C GLN A 183 -1.78 -7.55 4.41
N ARG A 184 -1.67 -7.26 3.11
CA ARG A 184 -1.99 -8.21 2.04
C ARG A 184 -1.14 -9.47 2.13
N ALA A 185 0.18 -9.34 2.26
CA ALA A 185 1.08 -10.46 2.41
C ALA A 185 0.68 -11.36 3.61
N GLN A 186 0.39 -10.74 4.76
CA GLN A 186 -0.07 -11.46 5.95
C GLN A 186 -1.42 -12.15 5.75
N SER A 187 -2.36 -11.52 5.03
CA SER A 187 -3.67 -12.09 4.70
C SER A 187 -3.54 -13.31 3.78
N ASP A 188 -2.58 -13.29 2.87
CA ASP A 188 -2.27 -14.38 1.95
C ASP A 188 -1.41 -15.48 2.62
N GLY A 189 -1.14 -15.35 3.92
CA GLY A 189 -0.46 -16.36 4.73
C GLY A 189 1.05 -16.21 4.80
N ALA A 190 1.65 -15.17 4.19
CA ALA A 190 3.08 -14.92 4.33
C ALA A 190 3.43 -14.56 5.79
N ARG A 191 4.48 -15.22 6.32
CA ARG A 191 4.98 -15.02 7.68
C ARG A 191 6.45 -14.58 7.71
N GLY A 192 7.08 -14.49 6.56
CA GLY A 192 8.48 -14.11 6.36
C GLY A 192 8.78 -14.04 4.88
N THR A 193 10.02 -13.69 4.54
CA THR A 193 10.47 -13.56 3.16
C THR A 193 11.70 -14.45 2.89
N PRO A 194 11.78 -15.05 1.70
CA PRO A 194 10.74 -15.08 0.69
C PRO A 194 9.59 -16.04 1.05
N THR A 195 8.37 -15.72 0.63
CA THR A 195 7.24 -16.65 0.64
C THR A 195 6.72 -16.78 -0.78
N PHE A 196 6.60 -18.01 -1.28
CA PHE A 196 6.11 -18.30 -2.62
C PHE A 196 4.72 -18.95 -2.59
N LEU A 197 3.82 -18.44 -3.42
CA LEU A 197 2.53 -19.06 -3.68
C LEU A 197 2.45 -19.44 -5.17
N ILE A 198 2.13 -20.68 -5.46
CA ILE A 198 1.84 -21.16 -6.81
C ILE A 198 0.35 -21.43 -6.92
N ASN A 199 -0.36 -20.66 -7.75
CA ASN A 199 -1.83 -20.66 -7.84
C ASN A 199 -2.51 -20.64 -6.45
N GLY A 200 -1.96 -19.80 -5.53
CA GLY A 200 -2.50 -19.60 -4.18
C GLY A 200 -2.06 -20.64 -3.14
N GLN A 201 -1.29 -21.67 -3.51
CA GLN A 201 -0.76 -22.66 -2.57
C GLN A 201 0.70 -22.32 -2.23
N GLN A 202 1.03 -22.28 -0.93
CA GLN A 202 2.38 -22.02 -0.49
C GLN A 202 3.30 -23.22 -0.82
N VAL A 203 4.44 -22.91 -1.44
CA VAL A 203 5.44 -23.90 -1.87
C VAL A 203 6.80 -23.55 -1.28
N PHE A 204 7.60 -24.58 -0.97
CA PHE A 204 8.97 -24.40 -0.50
C PHE A 204 9.83 -23.80 -1.63
N PRO A 205 10.70 -22.80 -1.34
CA PRO A 205 11.45 -22.04 -2.34
C PRO A 205 12.67 -22.79 -2.87
N SER A 206 12.46 -24.00 -3.39
CA SER A 206 13.51 -24.74 -4.12
C SER A 206 13.02 -25.07 -5.53
N TYR A 207 13.97 -25.21 -6.46
CA TYR A 207 13.64 -25.58 -7.83
C TYR A 207 12.81 -26.88 -7.89
N GLU A 208 13.21 -27.91 -7.13
CA GLU A 208 12.55 -29.22 -7.13
C GLU A 208 11.08 -29.12 -6.66
N ALA A 209 10.84 -28.40 -5.56
CA ALA A 209 9.49 -28.28 -5.02
C ALA A 209 8.58 -27.43 -5.93
N MET A 210 9.12 -26.34 -6.46
CA MET A 210 8.38 -25.45 -7.36
C MET A 210 8.09 -26.12 -8.71
N SER A 211 9.09 -26.77 -9.30
CA SER A 211 8.94 -27.52 -10.55
C SER A 211 7.92 -28.67 -10.40
N ALA A 212 7.96 -29.42 -9.28
CA ALA A 212 6.96 -30.46 -9.03
C ALA A 212 5.53 -29.90 -8.91
N ALA A 213 5.36 -28.75 -8.22
CA ALA A 213 4.07 -28.10 -8.10
C ALA A 213 3.54 -27.59 -9.45
N ILE A 214 4.41 -27.03 -10.29
CA ILE A 214 4.08 -26.56 -11.64
C ILE A 214 3.64 -27.74 -12.52
N ASN A 215 4.43 -28.82 -12.56
CA ASN A 215 4.11 -30.02 -13.33
C ASN A 215 2.74 -30.60 -12.94
N LEU A 216 2.45 -30.68 -11.64
CA LEU A 216 1.14 -31.13 -11.15
C LEU A 216 -0.01 -30.27 -11.69
N LEU A 217 0.16 -28.96 -11.74
CA LEU A 217 -0.86 -28.03 -12.23
C LEU A 217 -1.04 -28.11 -13.76
N LEU A 218 0.04 -28.39 -14.48
CA LEU A 218 0.02 -28.55 -15.93
C LEU A 218 -0.41 -29.94 -16.42
N GLY A 219 -0.53 -30.92 -15.49
CA GLY A 219 -0.92 -32.29 -15.81
C GLY A 219 0.19 -33.10 -16.48
N SER A 220 1.45 -32.75 -16.22
CA SER A 220 2.67 -33.35 -16.80
C SER A 220 3.45 -34.16 -15.78
#